data_a01670bf0c22f4deca65967a1fff2909
#
_entry.id   a01670bf0c22f4deca65967a1fff2909
#
_cell.length_a   1.000
_cell.length_b   1.000
_cell.length_c   1.000
_cell.angle_alpha   90.00
_cell.angle_beta   90.00
_cell.angle_gamma   90.00
#
_symmetry.space_group_name_H-M   'P 1'
#
loop_
_entity.id
_entity.type
_entity.pdbx_description
1 polymer ?
#
loop_
_entity_poly.entity_id
_entity_poly.type
_entity_poly.pdbx_seq_one_letter_code
_entity_poly.pdbx_strand_id
1 'polypeptide(L)'
;MSLSEALAKISEQLSIDVDNFCEKHFEQDFREHLGASVIGDECHRKLWYQFRWVIKSDFDARMLRLFNRGHLEESRFIEYLRGIGCVVRPFDYSIRLMRNPQTGAFAKGNILDVQPLFEQGYVDVTEQHEYFKEANEKGVKYPVQYACSAVEGHFGGSCDGVGRLPESYGLNEDVLFEFKTANEKSFNQLVKDGMRKHQPKHYAQACTYGYLMKLRFVVYCAVCKN
;
A
#
# COMPACT_ATOMS: atom_id res chain seq x y z
N MET A 1 16.55 35.04 29.21
CA MET A 1 16.46 34.27 27.98
C MET A 1 16.41 35.24 26.83
N SER A 2 17.35 35.18 25.92
CA SER A 2 17.33 36.01 24.70
C SER A 2 16.23 35.54 23.73
N LEU A 3 15.81 36.40 22.80
CA LEU A 3 14.84 36.03 21.76
C LEU A 3 15.33 34.82 20.95
N SER A 4 16.64 34.77 20.67
CA SER A 4 17.26 33.64 19.94
C SER A 4 17.13 32.31 20.71
N GLU A 5 17.35 32.29 22.02
CA GLU A 5 17.17 31.11 22.86
C GLU A 5 15.70 30.67 22.94
N ALA A 6 14.77 31.64 22.99
CA ALA A 6 13.35 31.34 22.96
C ALA A 6 12.91 30.72 21.64
N LEU A 7 13.36 31.27 20.52
CA LEU A 7 13.05 30.73 19.18
C LEU A 7 13.65 29.34 18.96
N ALA A 8 14.87 29.10 19.45
CA ALA A 8 15.49 27.77 19.39
C ALA A 8 14.67 26.72 20.15
N LYS A 9 14.22 27.05 21.39
CA LYS A 9 13.37 26.15 22.18
C LYS A 9 12.01 25.87 21.52
N ILE A 10 11.40 26.89 20.92
CA ILE A 10 10.13 26.72 20.19
C ILE A 10 10.34 25.79 18.98
N SER A 11 11.42 25.98 18.22
CA SER A 11 11.74 25.12 17.07
C SER A 11 11.98 23.67 17.47
N GLU A 12 12.71 23.44 18.58
CA GLU A 12 12.93 22.11 19.12
C GLU A 12 11.62 21.45 19.56
N GLN A 13 10.77 22.18 20.30
CA GLN A 13 9.49 21.68 20.77
C GLN A 13 8.55 21.35 19.58
N LEU A 14 8.47 22.21 18.57
CA LEU A 14 7.69 21.94 17.36
C LEU A 14 8.14 20.67 16.65
N SER A 15 9.46 20.43 16.57
CA SER A 15 9.99 19.20 15.97
C SER A 15 9.54 17.96 16.74
N ILE A 16 9.64 18.01 18.08
CA ILE A 16 9.20 16.92 18.96
C ILE A 16 7.69 16.69 18.81
N ASP A 17 6.90 17.74 18.80
CA ASP A 17 5.43 17.63 18.68
C ASP A 17 5.01 17.04 17.33
N VAL A 18 5.69 17.41 16.25
CA VAL A 18 5.46 16.82 14.91
C VAL A 18 5.85 15.34 14.89
N ASP A 19 6.96 14.97 15.51
CA ASP A 19 7.39 13.58 15.58
C ASP A 19 6.40 12.73 16.39
N ASN A 20 5.98 13.19 17.57
CA ASN A 20 4.96 12.55 18.40
C ASN A 20 3.62 12.40 17.64
N PHE A 21 3.21 13.43 16.90
CA PHE A 21 2.01 13.35 16.06
C PHE A 21 2.15 12.26 15.00
N CYS A 22 3.30 12.18 14.32
CA CYS A 22 3.54 11.18 13.27
C CYS A 22 3.52 9.76 13.84
N GLU A 23 4.16 9.53 14.98
CA GLU A 23 4.21 8.22 15.63
C GLU A 23 2.81 7.76 16.05
N LYS A 24 2.01 8.66 16.61
CA LYS A 24 0.63 8.34 17.01
C LYS A 24 -0.34 8.19 15.83
N HIS A 25 -0.17 8.98 14.77
CA HIS A 25 -1.15 9.08 13.67
C HIS A 25 -0.88 8.09 12.54
N PHE A 26 0.38 7.70 12.33
CA PHE A 26 0.81 6.77 11.30
C PHE A 26 1.27 5.44 11.89
N GLU A 27 0.85 5.12 13.12
CA GLU A 27 1.15 3.84 13.73
C GLU A 27 0.75 2.69 12.80
N GLN A 28 1.67 1.76 12.62
CA GLN A 28 1.43 0.58 11.80
C GLN A 28 0.78 -0.50 12.67
N ASP A 29 -0.35 -1.00 12.22
CA ASP A 29 -0.99 -2.18 12.83
C ASP A 29 -0.03 -3.37 12.85
N PHE A 30 -0.21 -4.23 13.85
CA PHE A 30 0.52 -5.49 13.89
C PHE A 30 0.21 -6.32 12.63
N ARG A 31 1.26 -6.71 11.91
CA ARG A 31 1.13 -7.54 10.72
C ARG A 31 1.18 -9.01 11.11
N GLU A 32 0.09 -9.73 10.94
CA GLU A 32 -0.05 -11.15 11.29
C GLU A 32 0.67 -12.11 10.32
N HIS A 33 1.31 -11.60 9.28
CA HIS A 33 2.03 -12.38 8.27
C HIS A 33 3.38 -11.77 7.90
N LEU A 34 4.29 -12.60 7.41
CA LEU A 34 5.50 -12.12 6.76
C LEU A 34 5.12 -11.43 5.45
N GLY A 35 5.43 -10.15 5.32
CA GLY A 35 5.12 -9.36 4.12
C GLY A 35 6.00 -9.77 2.93
N ALA A 36 5.41 -9.85 1.75
CA ALA A 36 6.15 -10.09 0.51
C ALA A 36 7.22 -9.03 0.24
N SER A 37 7.05 -7.81 0.76
CA SER A 37 8.03 -6.71 0.64
C SER A 37 9.39 -6.97 1.31
N VAL A 38 9.48 -7.97 2.18
CA VAL A 38 10.74 -8.32 2.88
C VAL A 38 11.33 -9.64 2.43
N ILE A 39 10.65 -10.43 1.59
CA ILE A 39 11.08 -11.79 1.22
C ILE A 39 12.47 -11.84 0.54
N GLY A 40 12.87 -10.77 -0.12
CA GLY A 40 14.19 -10.65 -0.73
C GLY A 40 15.29 -10.14 0.22
N ASP A 41 15.08 -10.16 1.55
CA ASP A 41 16.12 -9.78 2.52
C ASP A 41 17.23 -10.84 2.54
N GLU A 42 18.49 -10.41 2.46
CA GLU A 42 19.65 -11.30 2.46
C GLU A 42 19.84 -12.04 3.78
N CYS A 43 19.31 -11.49 4.87
CA CYS A 43 19.41 -12.09 6.20
C CYS A 43 18.24 -13.06 6.45
N HIS A 44 18.43 -14.33 6.08
CA HIS A 44 17.42 -15.38 6.29
C HIS A 44 17.04 -15.55 7.77
N ARG A 45 17.97 -15.30 8.71
CA ARG A 45 17.67 -15.33 10.15
C ARG A 45 16.67 -14.24 10.53
N LYS A 46 16.81 -13.03 9.97
CA LYS A 46 15.88 -11.94 10.18
C LYS A 46 14.49 -12.29 9.65
N LEU A 47 14.41 -12.85 8.43
CA LEU A 47 13.15 -13.34 7.85
C LEU A 47 12.49 -14.39 8.73
N TRP A 48 13.27 -15.32 9.27
CA TRP A 48 12.77 -16.36 10.16
C TRP A 48 12.19 -15.78 11.45
N TYR A 49 12.86 -14.82 12.09
CA TYR A 49 12.36 -14.16 13.30
C TYR A 49 11.09 -13.33 13.01
N GLN A 50 11.02 -12.66 11.87
CA GLN A 50 9.81 -11.95 11.45
C GLN A 50 8.65 -12.91 11.19
N PHE A 51 8.89 -14.01 10.49
CA PHE A 51 7.90 -15.04 10.23
C PHE A 51 7.34 -15.68 11.52
N ARG A 52 8.18 -15.80 12.54
CA ARG A 52 7.81 -16.36 13.86
C ARG A 52 7.31 -15.30 14.84
N TRP A 53 7.12 -14.07 14.39
CA TRP A 53 6.68 -12.92 15.21
C TRP A 53 7.57 -12.65 16.45
N VAL A 54 8.82 -13.06 16.41
CA VAL A 54 9.78 -12.82 17.50
C VAL A 54 10.24 -11.36 17.54
N ILE A 55 10.22 -10.69 16.39
CA ILE A 55 10.62 -9.29 16.25
C ILE A 55 9.38 -8.48 15.79
N LYS A 56 8.99 -7.51 16.61
CA LYS A 56 8.07 -6.45 16.21
C LYS A 56 8.87 -5.39 15.48
N SER A 57 8.39 -4.96 14.31
CA SER A 57 8.95 -3.78 13.64
C SER A 57 8.50 -2.53 14.40
N ASP A 58 9.44 -1.69 14.76
CA ASP A 58 9.22 -0.39 15.36
C ASP A 58 9.79 0.67 14.41
N PHE A 59 9.02 1.71 14.12
CA PHE A 59 9.38 2.73 13.15
C PHE A 59 9.34 4.10 13.83
N ASP A 60 10.44 4.82 13.74
CA ASP A 60 10.52 6.21 14.18
C ASP A 60 9.65 7.15 13.30
N ALA A 61 9.39 8.34 13.82
CA ALA A 61 8.59 9.35 13.13
C ALA A 61 9.11 9.67 11.71
N ARG A 62 10.42 9.65 11.50
CA ARG A 62 11.05 9.87 10.20
C ARG A 62 10.66 8.78 9.21
N MET A 63 10.70 7.51 9.60
CA MET A 63 10.32 6.38 8.75
C MET A 63 8.82 6.41 8.44
N LEU A 64 7.99 6.72 9.42
CA LEU A 64 6.54 6.85 9.24
C LEU A 64 6.19 7.97 8.24
N ARG A 65 6.87 9.13 8.32
CA ARG A 65 6.73 10.19 7.30
C ARG A 65 7.14 9.74 5.90
N LEU A 66 8.20 8.93 5.79
CA LEU A 66 8.63 8.38 4.49
C LEU A 66 7.61 7.40 3.91
N PHE A 67 7.00 6.56 4.75
CA PHE A 67 5.93 5.65 4.32
C PHE A 67 4.70 6.44 3.86
N ASN A 68 4.24 7.40 4.67
CA ASN A 68 3.12 8.26 4.31
C ASN A 68 3.35 9.00 2.99
N ARG A 69 4.56 9.53 2.77
CA ARG A 69 4.92 10.15 1.48
C ARG A 69 4.84 9.15 0.32
N GLY A 70 5.24 7.90 0.55
CA GLY A 70 5.09 6.82 -0.43
C GLY A 70 3.64 6.61 -0.83
N HIS A 71 2.75 6.47 0.15
CA HIS A 71 1.31 6.30 -0.09
C HIS A 71 0.67 7.48 -0.84
N LEU A 72 1.09 8.72 -0.55
CA LEU A 72 0.62 9.90 -1.28
C LEU A 72 1.06 9.90 -2.75
N GLU A 73 2.19 9.31 -3.08
CA GLU A 73 2.65 9.20 -4.46
C GLU A 73 1.89 8.11 -5.27
N GLU A 74 1.31 7.12 -4.63
CA GLU A 74 0.54 6.06 -5.31
C GLU A 74 -0.60 6.65 -6.14
N SER A 75 -1.34 7.62 -5.59
CA SER A 75 -2.43 8.27 -6.31
C SER A 75 -1.96 9.02 -7.56
N ARG A 76 -0.76 9.63 -7.52
CA ARG A 76 -0.15 10.31 -8.66
C ARG A 76 0.28 9.35 -9.75
N PHE A 77 0.89 8.22 -9.39
CA PHE A 77 1.19 7.16 -10.36
C PHE A 77 -0.06 6.69 -11.09
N ILE A 78 -1.14 6.45 -10.35
CA ILE A 78 -2.42 6.04 -10.91
C ILE A 78 -2.95 7.09 -11.89
N GLU A 79 -2.93 8.37 -11.50
CA GLU A 79 -3.35 9.48 -12.34
C GLU A 79 -2.55 9.54 -13.65
N TYR A 80 -1.21 9.49 -13.58
CA TYR A 80 -0.36 9.57 -14.76
C TYR A 80 -0.54 8.37 -15.69
N LEU A 81 -0.61 7.16 -15.14
CA LEU A 81 -0.82 5.95 -15.92
C LEU A 81 -2.19 5.95 -16.61
N ARG A 82 -3.24 6.37 -15.90
CA ARG A 82 -4.58 6.53 -16.50
C ARG A 82 -4.58 7.62 -17.58
N GLY A 83 -3.83 8.71 -17.37
CA GLY A 83 -3.68 9.78 -18.35
C GLY A 83 -3.07 9.35 -19.68
N ILE A 84 -2.25 8.32 -19.71
CA ILE A 84 -1.69 7.72 -20.93
C ILE A 84 -2.50 6.51 -21.44
N GLY A 85 -3.69 6.25 -20.86
CA GLY A 85 -4.61 5.20 -21.31
C GLY A 85 -4.44 3.84 -20.65
N CYS A 86 -3.63 3.72 -19.58
CA CYS A 86 -3.61 2.49 -18.79
C CYS A 86 -4.93 2.32 -18.01
N VAL A 87 -5.38 1.08 -17.89
CA VAL A 87 -6.37 0.71 -16.87
C VAL A 87 -5.62 0.35 -15.61
N VAL A 88 -5.80 1.12 -14.54
CA VAL A 88 -5.20 0.85 -13.22
C VAL A 88 -6.31 0.72 -12.20
N ARG A 89 -6.41 -0.44 -11.59
CA ARG A 89 -7.35 -0.77 -10.50
C ARG A 89 -6.55 -0.93 -9.20
N PRO A 90 -6.56 0.07 -8.30
CA PRO A 90 -5.82 0.00 -7.03
C PRO A 90 -6.51 -0.89 -5.99
N PHE A 91 -7.82 -1.13 -6.14
CA PHE A 91 -8.62 -1.90 -5.21
C PHE A 91 -9.21 -3.13 -5.88
N ASP A 92 -9.51 -4.13 -5.08
CA ASP A 92 -10.25 -5.30 -5.52
C ASP A 92 -11.74 -4.96 -5.64
N TYR A 93 -12.17 -4.56 -6.82
CA TYR A 93 -13.57 -4.23 -7.09
C TYR A 93 -14.52 -5.45 -7.07
N SER A 94 -14.01 -6.65 -6.85
CA SER A 94 -14.87 -7.80 -6.52
C SER A 94 -15.42 -7.71 -5.09
N ILE A 95 -14.78 -6.91 -4.23
CA ILE A 95 -15.26 -6.62 -2.88
C ILE A 95 -16.09 -5.35 -2.90
N ARG A 96 -17.31 -5.44 -2.38
CA ARG A 96 -18.25 -4.34 -2.30
C ARG A 96 -18.30 -3.76 -0.91
N LEU A 97 -18.31 -2.43 -0.82
CA LEU A 97 -18.66 -1.70 0.40
C LEU A 97 -20.16 -1.46 0.41
N MET A 98 -20.80 -2.00 1.40
CA MET A 98 -22.26 -1.94 1.58
C MET A 98 -22.60 -1.06 2.76
N ARG A 99 -23.61 -0.19 2.65
CA ARG A 99 -24.10 0.66 3.74
C ARG A 99 -25.58 0.46 3.94
N ASN A 100 -25.99 0.28 5.18
CA ASN A 100 -27.41 0.32 5.52
C ASN A 100 -27.82 1.78 5.75
N PRO A 101 -28.69 2.36 4.91
CA PRO A 101 -29.06 3.78 5.02
C PRO A 101 -29.89 4.12 6.26
N GLN A 102 -30.56 3.14 6.87
CA GLN A 102 -31.40 3.35 8.07
C GLN A 102 -30.54 3.36 9.35
N THR A 103 -29.57 2.44 9.44
CA THR A 103 -28.74 2.28 10.65
C THR A 103 -27.38 2.97 10.55
N GLY A 104 -26.95 3.33 9.33
CA GLY A 104 -25.60 3.81 9.06
C GLY A 104 -24.51 2.74 9.23
N ALA A 105 -24.87 1.47 9.37
CA ALA A 105 -23.93 0.36 9.47
C ALA A 105 -23.26 0.07 8.12
N PHE A 106 -21.99 -0.34 8.18
CA PHE A 106 -21.25 -0.79 7.01
C PHE A 106 -20.99 -2.29 7.06
N ALA A 107 -20.91 -2.91 5.90
CA ALA A 107 -20.48 -4.29 5.70
C ALA A 107 -19.63 -4.38 4.44
N LYS A 108 -18.82 -5.44 4.34
CA LYS A 108 -18.13 -5.83 3.10
C LYS A 108 -18.66 -7.17 2.64
N GLY A 109 -18.80 -7.33 1.32
CA GLY A 109 -19.16 -8.59 0.73
C GLY A 109 -18.50 -8.78 -0.63
N ASN A 110 -18.23 -10.04 -1.01
CA ASN A 110 -17.82 -10.34 -2.37
C ASN A 110 -19.02 -10.09 -3.31
N ILE A 111 -18.77 -9.56 -4.50
CA ILE A 111 -19.82 -9.26 -5.49
C ILE A 111 -20.74 -10.46 -5.80
N LEU A 112 -20.23 -11.68 -5.64
CA LEU A 112 -21.00 -12.90 -5.85
C LEU A 112 -21.92 -13.26 -4.65
N ASP A 113 -21.63 -12.70 -3.47
CA ASP A 113 -22.26 -13.07 -2.20
C ASP A 113 -22.93 -11.87 -1.50
N VAL A 114 -23.12 -10.74 -2.17
CA VAL A 114 -23.74 -9.55 -1.56
C VAL A 114 -25.27 -9.61 -1.50
N GLN A 115 -25.91 -10.55 -2.17
CA GLN A 115 -27.37 -10.67 -2.21
C GLN A 115 -28.02 -10.66 -0.81
N PRO A 116 -27.51 -11.40 0.20
CA PRO A 116 -28.07 -11.36 1.55
C PRO A 116 -27.99 -9.98 2.21
N LEU A 117 -27.01 -9.15 1.86
CA LEU A 117 -26.89 -7.79 2.37
C LEU A 117 -27.95 -6.87 1.75
N PHE A 118 -28.25 -7.01 0.46
CA PHE A 118 -29.37 -6.28 -0.17
C PHE A 118 -30.72 -6.63 0.49
N GLU A 119 -30.95 -7.90 0.80
CA GLU A 119 -32.16 -8.36 1.49
C GLU A 119 -32.27 -7.79 2.91
N GLN A 120 -31.16 -7.48 3.56
CA GLN A 120 -31.09 -6.80 4.86
C GLN A 120 -31.17 -5.27 4.75
N GLY A 121 -31.42 -4.73 3.55
CA GLY A 121 -31.58 -3.29 3.32
C GLY A 121 -30.28 -2.52 3.16
N TYR A 122 -29.13 -3.21 2.93
CA TYR A 122 -27.88 -2.53 2.55
C TYR A 122 -27.93 -2.10 1.09
N VAL A 123 -27.23 -1.02 0.76
CA VAL A 123 -27.01 -0.53 -0.58
C VAL A 123 -25.53 -0.53 -0.89
N ASP A 124 -25.17 -0.77 -2.14
CA ASP A 124 -23.78 -0.71 -2.60
C ASP A 124 -23.31 0.75 -2.69
N VAL A 125 -22.26 1.07 -1.97
CA VAL A 125 -21.64 2.41 -1.93
C VAL A 125 -20.17 2.38 -2.32
N THR A 126 -19.71 1.32 -3.00
CA THR A 126 -18.33 1.07 -3.37
C THR A 126 -17.69 2.22 -4.16
N GLU A 127 -18.45 2.94 -4.96
CA GLU A 127 -17.95 4.07 -5.75
C GLU A 127 -18.08 5.43 -5.04
N GLN A 128 -18.66 5.45 -3.83
CA GLN A 128 -18.91 6.66 -3.06
C GLN A 128 -17.79 6.86 -2.03
N HIS A 129 -16.70 7.48 -2.46
CA HIS A 129 -15.47 7.63 -1.68
C HIS A 129 -15.65 8.37 -0.34
N GLU A 130 -16.68 9.19 -0.21
CA GLU A 130 -17.02 9.87 1.04
C GLU A 130 -17.30 8.91 2.20
N TYR A 131 -17.75 7.69 1.91
CA TYR A 131 -18.03 6.69 2.93
C TYR A 131 -16.82 5.87 3.38
N PHE A 132 -15.69 5.96 2.69
CA PHE A 132 -14.51 5.14 3.01
C PHE A 132 -13.95 5.47 4.38
N LYS A 133 -13.87 6.76 4.72
CA LYS A 133 -13.43 7.21 6.03
C LYS A 133 -14.38 6.76 7.13
N GLU A 134 -15.68 6.98 6.94
CA GLU A 134 -16.72 6.57 7.89
C GLU A 134 -16.72 5.04 8.10
N ALA A 135 -16.57 4.25 7.04
CA ALA A 135 -16.49 2.80 7.13
C ALA A 135 -15.29 2.33 7.96
N ASN A 136 -14.10 2.94 7.71
CA ASN A 136 -12.89 2.62 8.44
C ASN A 136 -13.00 2.98 9.93
N GLU A 137 -13.57 4.12 10.28
CA GLU A 137 -13.84 4.55 11.66
C GLU A 137 -14.80 3.59 12.38
N LYS A 138 -15.71 2.97 11.66
CA LYS A 138 -16.65 1.95 12.16
C LYS A 138 -16.08 0.52 12.10
N GLY A 139 -14.80 0.37 11.84
CA GLY A 139 -14.11 -0.93 11.83
C GLY A 139 -14.27 -1.76 10.56
N VAL A 140 -14.94 -1.23 9.53
CA VAL A 140 -15.03 -1.86 8.21
C VAL A 140 -13.90 -1.32 7.33
N LYS A 141 -12.72 -1.96 7.39
CA LYS A 141 -11.56 -1.52 6.61
C LYS A 141 -11.85 -1.55 5.10
N TYR A 142 -11.82 -0.39 4.49
CA TYR A 142 -11.98 -0.16 3.07
C TYR A 142 -11.19 1.12 2.68
N PRO A 143 -10.55 1.25 1.51
CA PRO A 143 -10.63 0.33 0.36
C PRO A 143 -9.86 -0.98 0.57
N VAL A 144 -10.31 -2.02 -0.10
CA VAL A 144 -9.65 -3.33 -0.07
C VAL A 144 -8.67 -3.43 -1.24
N GLN A 145 -7.37 -3.35 -0.96
CA GLN A 145 -6.34 -3.56 -1.97
C GLN A 145 -6.33 -5.01 -2.46
N TYR A 146 -5.84 -5.22 -3.69
CA TYR A 146 -5.53 -6.57 -4.16
C TYR A 146 -4.48 -7.20 -3.27
N ALA A 147 -4.81 -8.31 -2.66
CA ALA A 147 -3.94 -9.01 -1.73
C ALA A 147 -3.72 -10.47 -2.16
N CYS A 148 -2.57 -11.00 -1.82
CA CYS A 148 -2.28 -12.41 -1.92
C CYS A 148 -1.91 -12.98 -0.56
N SER A 149 -2.20 -14.25 -0.36
CA SER A 149 -1.89 -14.99 0.87
C SER A 149 -1.42 -16.39 0.52
N ALA A 150 -0.46 -16.87 1.29
CA ALA A 150 0.08 -18.23 1.19
C ALA A 150 0.47 -18.75 2.58
N VAL A 151 0.85 -20.03 2.66
CA VAL A 151 1.29 -20.68 3.91
C VAL A 151 0.27 -20.44 5.03
N GLU A 152 -1.00 -20.77 4.74
CA GLU A 152 -2.11 -20.67 5.71
C GLU A 152 -2.26 -19.27 6.34
N GLY A 153 -1.97 -18.22 5.56
CA GLY A 153 -2.05 -16.83 6.01
C GLY A 153 -0.78 -16.27 6.64
N HIS A 154 0.24 -17.09 6.88
CA HIS A 154 1.51 -16.63 7.47
C HIS A 154 2.43 -15.85 6.51
N PHE A 155 2.13 -15.86 5.22
CA PHE A 155 2.86 -15.12 4.20
C PHE A 155 1.89 -14.41 3.26
N GLY A 156 2.17 -13.17 2.88
CA GLY A 156 1.30 -12.45 1.96
C GLY A 156 1.64 -10.97 1.81
N GLY A 157 0.73 -10.23 1.23
CA GLY A 157 0.82 -8.79 1.06
C GLY A 157 -0.17 -8.28 0.03
N SER A 158 -0.26 -6.96 -0.11
CA SER A 158 -1.06 -6.28 -1.11
C SER A 158 -0.18 -5.63 -2.16
N CYS A 159 -0.64 -5.59 -3.41
CA CYS A 159 0.00 -4.87 -4.50
C CYS A 159 -0.64 -3.49 -4.69
N ASP A 160 0.07 -2.60 -5.38
CA ASP A 160 -0.38 -1.22 -5.57
C ASP A 160 -1.47 -1.11 -6.65
N GLY A 161 -1.60 -2.10 -7.52
CA GLY A 161 -2.69 -2.19 -8.47
C GLY A 161 -2.57 -3.35 -9.46
N VAL A 162 -3.70 -3.64 -10.10
CA VAL A 162 -3.80 -4.59 -11.22
C VAL A 162 -4.50 -3.89 -12.38
N GLY A 163 -4.10 -4.16 -13.59
CA GLY A 163 -4.75 -3.53 -14.74
C GLY A 163 -4.16 -3.90 -16.08
N ARG A 164 -4.28 -3.01 -17.05
CA ARG A 164 -3.81 -3.23 -18.43
C ARG A 164 -3.05 -2.01 -18.94
N LEU A 165 -2.06 -2.27 -19.77
CA LEU A 165 -1.45 -1.25 -20.60
C LEU A 165 -2.35 -0.91 -21.81
N PRO A 166 -2.16 0.26 -22.43
CA PRO A 166 -2.82 0.57 -23.70
C PRO A 166 -2.54 -0.51 -24.75
N GLU A 167 -3.52 -0.81 -25.59
CA GLU A 167 -3.38 -1.80 -26.67
C GLU A 167 -2.19 -1.52 -27.60
N SER A 168 -1.86 -0.24 -27.78
CA SER A 168 -0.71 0.19 -28.59
C SER A 168 0.64 -0.36 -28.10
N TYR A 169 0.74 -0.82 -26.86
CA TYR A 169 1.96 -1.49 -26.34
C TYR A 169 2.04 -2.97 -26.69
N GLY A 170 1.00 -3.55 -27.31
CA GLY A 170 0.99 -4.93 -27.81
C GLY A 170 0.90 -6.00 -26.73
N LEU A 171 0.59 -5.63 -25.47
CA LEU A 171 0.40 -6.55 -24.37
C LEU A 171 -1.07 -6.57 -23.93
N ASN A 172 -1.78 -7.67 -24.24
CA ASN A 172 -3.22 -7.84 -23.96
C ASN A 172 -3.51 -8.68 -22.72
N GLU A 173 -2.59 -8.70 -21.78
CA GLU A 173 -2.74 -9.40 -20.49
C GLU A 173 -2.85 -8.41 -19.35
N ASP A 174 -3.49 -8.84 -18.26
CA ASP A 174 -3.45 -8.07 -17.01
C ASP A 174 -2.01 -8.04 -16.45
N VAL A 175 -1.63 -6.88 -15.92
CA VAL A 175 -0.33 -6.64 -15.32
C VAL A 175 -0.50 -6.22 -13.87
N LEU A 176 0.51 -6.53 -13.07
CA LEU A 176 0.65 -5.99 -11.72
C LEU A 176 1.38 -4.65 -11.80
N PHE A 177 0.88 -3.64 -11.11
CA PHE A 177 1.59 -2.38 -10.89
C PHE A 177 2.23 -2.37 -9.51
N GLU A 178 3.50 -1.97 -9.46
CA GLU A 178 4.27 -1.78 -8.23
C GLU A 178 4.90 -0.39 -8.25
N PHE A 179 4.55 0.46 -7.29
CA PHE A 179 4.98 1.85 -7.22
C PHE A 179 6.04 2.04 -6.17
N LYS A 180 7.11 2.75 -6.53
CA LYS A 180 8.20 3.02 -5.60
C LYS A 180 8.69 4.44 -5.73
N THR A 181 9.10 4.99 -4.60
CA THR A 181 9.77 6.28 -4.54
C THR A 181 11.22 6.08 -4.14
N ALA A 182 12.13 6.82 -4.76
CA ALA A 182 13.56 6.72 -4.48
C ALA A 182 14.20 8.10 -4.30
N ASN A 183 15.30 8.17 -3.57
CA ASN A 183 16.17 9.36 -3.63
C ASN A 183 16.95 9.35 -4.95
N GLU A 184 17.52 10.50 -5.32
CA GLU A 184 18.24 10.68 -6.59
C GLU A 184 19.32 9.63 -6.81
N LYS A 185 20.16 9.38 -5.81
CA LYS A 185 21.25 8.38 -5.92
C LYS A 185 20.72 6.99 -6.25
N SER A 186 19.71 6.55 -5.51
CA SER A 186 19.09 5.23 -5.71
C SER A 186 18.34 5.17 -7.04
N PHE A 187 17.66 6.24 -7.44
CA PHE A 187 16.95 6.32 -8.70
C PHE A 187 17.92 6.20 -9.90
N ASN A 188 19.00 6.99 -9.90
CA ASN A 188 20.01 6.94 -10.95
C ASN A 188 20.67 5.56 -11.04
N GLN A 189 20.90 4.90 -9.90
CA GLN A 189 21.46 3.56 -9.89
C GLN A 189 20.46 2.53 -10.40
N LEU A 190 19.16 2.68 -10.07
CA LEU A 190 18.09 1.85 -10.61
C LEU A 190 17.98 1.94 -12.13
N VAL A 191 18.06 3.16 -12.67
CA VAL A 191 18.07 3.39 -14.14
C VAL A 191 19.27 2.69 -14.79
N LYS A 192 20.44 2.77 -14.17
CA LYS A 192 21.67 2.18 -14.69
C LYS A 192 21.70 0.65 -14.63
N ASP A 193 21.32 0.07 -13.50
CA ASP A 193 21.54 -1.36 -13.22
C ASP A 193 20.28 -2.21 -13.35
N GLY A 194 19.12 -1.57 -13.42
CA GLY A 194 17.81 -2.23 -13.40
C GLY A 194 17.40 -2.75 -12.02
N MET A 195 16.11 -3.06 -11.89
CA MET A 195 15.51 -3.47 -10.62
C MET A 195 16.14 -4.74 -10.02
N ARG A 196 16.38 -5.76 -10.85
CA ARG A 196 16.91 -7.05 -10.37
C ARG A 196 18.26 -6.92 -9.66
N LYS A 197 19.14 -6.06 -10.17
CA LYS A 197 20.49 -5.89 -9.63
C LYS A 197 20.52 -4.87 -8.49
N HIS A 198 19.84 -3.73 -8.65
CA HIS A 198 19.91 -2.63 -7.69
C HIS A 198 18.91 -2.79 -6.53
N GLN A 199 17.74 -3.36 -6.81
CA GLN A 199 16.66 -3.52 -5.82
C GLN A 199 16.17 -4.99 -5.75
N PRO A 200 17.03 -5.94 -5.34
CA PRO A 200 16.69 -7.37 -5.34
C PRO A 200 15.48 -7.68 -4.45
N LYS A 201 15.23 -6.92 -3.38
CA LYS A 201 14.04 -7.06 -2.55
C LYS A 201 12.75 -6.72 -3.31
N HIS A 202 12.74 -5.61 -4.06
CA HIS A 202 11.60 -5.25 -4.89
C HIS A 202 11.39 -6.26 -6.02
N TYR A 203 12.49 -6.78 -6.60
CA TYR A 203 12.40 -7.83 -7.59
C TYR A 203 11.78 -9.10 -7.03
N ALA A 204 12.22 -9.55 -5.86
CA ALA A 204 11.65 -10.70 -5.17
C ALA A 204 10.15 -10.49 -4.82
N GLN A 205 9.79 -9.30 -4.33
CA GLN A 205 8.41 -8.91 -4.07
C GLN A 205 7.56 -9.01 -5.33
N ALA A 206 8.01 -8.42 -6.44
CA ALA A 206 7.32 -8.43 -7.72
C ALA A 206 7.11 -9.85 -8.26
N CYS A 207 8.15 -10.69 -8.22
CA CYS A 207 8.06 -12.10 -8.60
C CYS A 207 7.07 -12.88 -7.73
N THR A 208 7.06 -12.61 -6.41
CA THR A 208 6.16 -13.26 -5.46
C THR A 208 4.71 -12.92 -5.77
N TYR A 209 4.40 -11.65 -5.95
CA TYR A 209 3.04 -11.22 -6.31
C TYR A 209 2.62 -11.78 -7.66
N GLY A 210 3.49 -11.70 -8.68
CA GLY A 210 3.22 -12.26 -9.99
C GLY A 210 2.87 -13.75 -9.92
N TYR A 211 3.64 -14.53 -9.13
CA TYR A 211 3.39 -15.94 -8.94
C TYR A 211 2.07 -16.23 -8.21
N LEU A 212 1.86 -15.60 -7.06
CA LEU A 212 0.69 -15.85 -6.20
C LEU A 212 -0.62 -15.36 -6.83
N MET A 213 -0.57 -14.23 -7.54
CA MET A 213 -1.73 -13.64 -8.22
C MET A 213 -1.90 -14.14 -9.66
N LYS A 214 -1.00 -15.02 -10.14
CA LYS A 214 -1.00 -15.58 -11.52
C LYS A 214 -0.91 -14.49 -12.60
N LEU A 215 -0.16 -13.44 -12.33
CA LEU A 215 0.13 -12.35 -13.26
C LEU A 215 1.55 -12.52 -13.81
N ARG A 216 1.67 -12.61 -15.14
CA ARG A 216 2.95 -12.86 -15.80
C ARG A 216 3.86 -11.64 -15.88
N PHE A 217 3.25 -10.46 -15.85
CA PHE A 217 3.94 -9.20 -16.08
C PHE A 217 3.78 -8.26 -14.89
N VAL A 218 4.87 -7.57 -14.56
CA VAL A 218 4.90 -6.53 -13.55
C VAL A 218 5.40 -5.23 -14.17
N VAL A 219 4.64 -4.17 -14.01
CA VAL A 219 5.03 -2.82 -14.37
C VAL A 219 5.56 -2.15 -13.11
N TYR A 220 6.88 -2.05 -13.02
CA TYR A 220 7.55 -1.40 -11.90
C TYR A 220 7.73 0.09 -12.21
N CYS A 221 7.03 0.94 -11.50
CA CYS A 221 7.10 2.39 -11.66
C CYS A 221 7.87 3.01 -10.49
N ALA A 222 8.91 3.77 -10.80
CA ALA A 222 9.69 4.47 -9.79
C ALA A 222 9.74 5.97 -10.08
N VAL A 223 9.68 6.79 -9.03
CA VAL A 223 9.86 8.24 -9.11
C VAL A 223 10.95 8.70 -8.17
N CYS A 224 11.74 9.68 -8.62
CA CYS A 224 12.69 10.39 -7.78
C CYS A 224 11.95 11.40 -6.89
N LYS A 225 12.25 11.39 -5.59
CA LYS A 225 11.60 12.30 -4.60
C LYS A 225 12.26 13.68 -4.52
N ASN A 226 13.41 13.86 -5.13
CA ASN A 226 14.23 15.07 -5.00
C ASN A 226 14.07 15.94 -6.22
#